data_6c4d11fcdee7bfa7d2d91c63a0205625
#
_entry.id   6c4d11fcdee7bfa7d2d91c63a0205625
#
_cell.length_a   1.000
_cell.length_b   1.000
_cell.length_c   1.000
_cell.angle_alpha   90.00
_cell.angle_beta   90.00
_cell.angle_gamma   90.00
#
_symmetry.space_group_name_H-M   'P 1'
#
loop_
_entity.id
_entity.type
_entity.pdbx_description
1 polymer ?
#
loop_
_entity_poly.entity_id
_entity_poly.type
_entity_poly.pdbx_seq_one_letter_code
_entity_poly.pdbx_strand_id
1 'polypeptide(L)' 'MEGALRRTLNLAKPDDVYNALVDAHKGLSDAECRAFDARLILLLVNHIGDETVIHEALKGAAP' A
#
# COMPACT_ATOMS: atom_id res chain seq x y z
N MET A 1 -16.36 7.41 -13.95
CA MET A 1 -14.98 7.80 -14.07
C MET A 1 -14.09 6.95 -13.17
N GLU A 2 -13.17 6.29 -13.76
CA GLU A 2 -12.16 5.55 -13.00
C GLU A 2 -10.98 6.46 -12.72
N GLY A 3 -10.10 6.03 -11.87
CA GLY A 3 -8.83 6.67 -11.66
C GLY A 3 -8.80 7.78 -10.63
N ALA A 4 -9.82 7.88 -9.79
CA ALA A 4 -9.79 8.87 -8.73
C ALA A 4 -9.21 8.25 -7.47
N LEU A 5 -7.99 8.64 -7.12
CA LEU A 5 -7.36 8.20 -5.88
C LEU A 5 -8.11 8.80 -4.69
N ARG A 6 -8.49 7.94 -3.76
CA ARG A 6 -9.11 8.40 -2.51
C ARG A 6 -8.03 8.89 -1.57
N ARG A 7 -8.13 10.15 -1.17
CA ARG A 7 -7.17 10.77 -0.26
C ARG A 7 -7.73 11.00 1.12
N THR A 8 -9.04 10.80 1.29
CA THR A 8 -9.65 10.81 2.60
C THR A 8 -9.65 9.39 3.16
N LEU A 9 -9.83 9.26 4.48
CA LEU A 9 -9.82 7.97 5.13
C LEU A 9 -10.89 7.06 4.54
N ASN A 10 -10.49 5.89 4.09
CA ASN A 10 -11.36 4.93 3.42
C ASN A 10 -11.36 3.57 4.10
N LEU A 11 -10.76 3.47 5.29
CA LEU A 11 -10.72 2.24 6.06
C LEU A 11 -11.62 2.38 7.28
N ALA A 12 -12.33 1.29 7.63
CA ALA A 12 -13.17 1.28 8.82
C ALA A 12 -12.31 1.27 10.09
N LYS A 13 -11.19 0.55 10.06
CA LYS A 13 -10.29 0.40 11.21
C LYS A 13 -8.85 0.60 10.78
N PRO A 14 -8.46 1.86 10.52
CA PRO A 14 -7.11 2.13 10.02
C PRO A 14 -6.00 1.72 11.00
N ASP A 15 -6.26 1.85 12.31
CA ASP A 15 -5.25 1.47 13.30
C ASP A 15 -4.97 -0.02 13.28
N ASP A 16 -6.00 -0.85 13.05
CA ASP A 16 -5.82 -2.29 12.94
C ASP A 16 -4.96 -2.64 11.74
N VAL A 17 -5.17 -1.96 10.62
CA VAL A 17 -4.38 -2.16 9.41
C VAL A 17 -2.93 -1.74 9.64
N TYR A 18 -2.72 -0.58 10.28
CA TYR A 18 -1.39 -0.11 10.60
C TYR A 18 -0.65 -1.12 11.49
N ASN A 19 -1.31 -1.59 12.53
CA ASN A 19 -0.70 -2.55 13.45
C ASN A 19 -0.37 -3.86 12.73
N ALA A 20 -1.24 -4.32 11.84
CA ALA A 20 -0.99 -5.53 11.06
C ALA A 20 0.24 -5.37 10.16
N LEU A 21 0.42 -4.19 9.55
CA LEU A 21 1.58 -3.90 8.73
C LEU A 21 2.86 -3.92 9.56
N VAL A 22 2.85 -3.27 10.73
CA VAL A 22 3.99 -3.25 11.63
C VAL A 22 4.34 -4.67 12.08
N ASP A 23 3.32 -5.44 12.49
CA ASP A 23 3.54 -6.81 12.97
C ASP A 23 4.12 -7.71 11.88
N ALA A 24 3.70 -7.52 10.64
CA ALA A 24 4.19 -8.32 9.53
C ALA A 24 5.69 -8.11 9.28
N HIS A 25 6.24 -6.97 9.69
CA HIS A 25 7.66 -6.66 9.52
C HIS A 25 8.53 -7.11 10.68
N LYS A 26 7.93 -7.55 11.78
CA LYS A 26 8.71 -7.95 12.95
C LYS A 26 9.58 -9.16 12.65
N GLY A 27 10.83 -9.10 13.08
CA GLY A 27 11.77 -10.20 12.92
C GLY A 27 12.38 -10.31 11.54
N LEU A 28 12.05 -9.40 10.62
CA LEU A 28 12.61 -9.42 9.27
C LEU A 28 13.85 -8.52 9.20
N SER A 29 14.83 -8.93 8.39
CA SER A 29 15.96 -8.06 8.07
C SER A 29 15.49 -6.93 7.15
N ASP A 30 16.35 -5.91 6.97
CA ASP A 30 16.04 -4.81 6.05
C ASP A 30 15.77 -5.31 4.64
N ALA A 31 16.59 -6.25 4.15
CA ALA A 31 16.40 -6.81 2.82
C ALA A 31 15.07 -7.56 2.72
N GLU A 32 14.72 -8.31 3.77
CA GLU A 32 13.44 -9.03 3.80
C GLU A 32 12.26 -8.08 3.85
N CYS A 33 12.37 -6.97 4.59
CA CYS A 33 11.32 -5.96 4.63
C CYS A 33 11.09 -5.35 3.25
N ARG A 34 12.18 -5.03 2.53
CA ARG A 34 12.05 -4.48 1.18
C ARG A 34 11.38 -5.47 0.23
N ALA A 35 11.75 -6.74 0.31
CA ALA A 35 11.16 -7.78 -0.53
C ALA A 35 9.68 -7.98 -0.19
N PHE A 36 9.35 -7.96 1.10
CA PHE A 36 7.96 -8.08 1.56
C PHE A 36 7.13 -6.91 1.03
N ASP A 37 7.65 -5.69 1.18
CA ASP A 37 6.93 -4.49 0.73
C ASP A 37 6.70 -4.52 -0.78
N ALA A 38 7.70 -4.94 -1.55
CA ALA A 38 7.56 -5.03 -3.00
C ALA A 38 6.45 -6.02 -3.40
N ARG A 39 6.41 -7.18 -2.75
CA ARG A 39 5.38 -8.18 -3.02
C ARG A 39 3.99 -7.67 -2.62
N LEU A 40 3.89 -7.01 -1.47
CA LEU A 40 2.63 -6.45 -0.99
C LEU A 40 2.11 -5.40 -1.97
N ILE A 41 2.99 -4.52 -2.41
CA ILE A 41 2.61 -3.47 -3.37
C ILE A 41 2.05 -4.09 -4.65
N LEU A 42 2.71 -5.12 -5.18
CA LEU A 42 2.24 -5.77 -6.40
C LEU A 42 0.88 -6.43 -6.22
N LEU A 43 0.66 -7.07 -5.07
CA LEU A 43 -0.63 -7.68 -4.77
C LEU A 43 -1.73 -6.63 -4.71
N LEU A 44 -1.46 -5.51 -4.05
CA LEU A 44 -2.44 -4.43 -3.92
C LEU A 44 -2.68 -3.73 -5.26
N VAL A 45 -1.64 -3.49 -6.04
CA VAL A 45 -1.74 -2.90 -7.36
C VAL A 45 -2.63 -3.75 -8.26
N ASN A 46 -2.41 -5.06 -8.24
CA ASN A 46 -3.24 -5.97 -9.03
C ASN A 46 -4.70 -5.94 -8.58
N HIS A 47 -4.91 -5.88 -7.27
CA HIS A 47 -6.26 -5.83 -6.72
C HIS A 47 -6.98 -4.53 -7.10
N ILE A 48 -6.29 -3.41 -7.05
CA ILE A 48 -6.84 -2.11 -7.44
C ILE A 48 -7.23 -2.13 -8.92
N GLY A 49 -6.35 -2.62 -9.78
CA GLY A 49 -6.65 -2.83 -11.20
C GLY A 49 -6.93 -1.58 -12.02
N ASP A 50 -6.65 -0.41 -11.48
CA ASP A 50 -6.90 0.87 -12.15
C ASP A 50 -5.58 1.62 -12.26
N GLU A 51 -5.03 1.66 -13.46
CA GLU A 51 -3.71 2.24 -13.71
C GLU A 51 -3.66 3.73 -13.39
N THR A 52 -4.75 4.45 -13.62
CA THR A 52 -4.80 5.88 -13.32
C THR A 52 -4.68 6.12 -11.82
N VAL A 53 -5.40 5.33 -11.02
CA VAL A 53 -5.31 5.42 -9.55
C VAL A 53 -3.89 5.11 -9.09
N ILE A 54 -3.29 4.08 -9.67
CA ILE A 54 -1.92 3.67 -9.29
C ILE A 54 -0.93 4.77 -9.61
N HIS A 55 -1.04 5.41 -10.77
CA HIS A 55 -0.17 6.53 -11.15
C HIS A 55 -0.35 7.71 -10.20
N GLU A 56 -1.59 8.00 -9.79
CA GLU A 56 -1.84 9.05 -8.81
C GLU A 56 -1.22 8.74 -7.46
N ALA A 57 -1.29 7.47 -7.05
CA ALA A 57 -0.69 7.04 -5.78
C ALA A 57 0.83 7.19 -5.83
N LEU A 58 1.44 6.85 -6.96
CA LEU A 58 2.89 7.01 -7.13
C LEU A 58 3.30 8.46 -6.96
N LYS A 59 2.55 9.38 -7.54
CA LYS A 59 2.83 10.82 -7.38
C LYS A 59 2.66 11.25 -5.94
N GLY A 60 1.61 10.77 -5.28
CA GLY A 60 1.35 11.13 -3.89
C GLY A 60 2.40 10.59 -2.93
N ALA A 61 3.02 9.47 -3.26
CA ALA A 61 4.04 8.85 -2.42
C ALA A 61 5.44 9.39 -2.69
N ALA A 62 5.65 10.14 -3.77
CA ALA A 62 6.97 10.65 -4.12
C ALA A 62 7.47 11.66 -3.09
N PRO A 63 8.79 11.65 -2.78
CA PRO A 63 9.37 12.61 -1.83
C PRO A 63 9.38 14.04 -2.37
#